data_6374b7aad67a131d84efd340ed3f0971
#
_entry.id   6374b7aad67a131d84efd340ed3f0971
#
_cell.length_a   1.000
_cell.length_b   1.000
_cell.length_c   1.000
_cell.angle_alpha   90.00
_cell.angle_beta   90.00
_cell.angle_gamma   90.00
#
_symmetry.space_group_name_H-M   'P 1'
#
loop_
_entity.id
_entity.type
_entity.pdbx_description
1 polymer ?
#
loop_
_entity_poly.entity_id
_entity_poly.type
_entity_poly.pdbx_seq_one_letter_code
_entity_poly.pdbx_strand_id
1 'polypeptide(L)'
;MKTQPLKGMRDLLPREQALRDYIQGQILATYRAAGFQRISTPILEDMENLDKSDGGDNLNLIFKVLKRGDKLETALRSGDEKQLSDMGLRYDLTLPLSRYYAANRNELPSPFKVIQTDRVYRAERPQKGRLREF
;
A
#
# COMPACT_ATOMS: atom_id res chain seq x y z
N MET A 1 -18.51 8.02 20.87
CA MET A 1 -17.44 7.76 19.85
C MET A 1 -16.53 6.66 20.37
N LYS A 2 -16.19 5.70 19.52
CA LYS A 2 -15.14 4.71 19.85
C LYS A 2 -13.78 5.40 19.70
N THR A 3 -12.94 5.32 20.72
CA THR A 3 -11.66 6.05 20.80
C THR A 3 -10.43 5.21 20.43
N GLN A 4 -10.61 3.90 20.31
CA GLN A 4 -9.53 3.00 19.94
C GLN A 4 -9.43 2.85 18.41
N PRO A 5 -8.22 2.81 17.85
CA PRO A 5 -8.03 2.48 16.44
C PRO A 5 -8.51 1.05 16.11
N LEU A 6 -8.65 0.75 14.85
CA LEU A 6 -9.02 -0.59 14.41
C LEU A 6 -7.96 -1.61 14.85
N LYS A 7 -8.41 -2.84 15.12
CA LYS A 7 -7.52 -3.93 15.50
C LYS A 7 -6.43 -4.16 14.47
N GLY A 8 -5.18 -4.14 14.89
CA GLY A 8 -4.02 -4.26 14.01
C GLY A 8 -3.51 -2.93 13.44
N MET A 9 -4.11 -1.82 13.86
CA MET A 9 -3.65 -0.46 13.58
C MET A 9 -3.38 0.26 14.89
N ARG A 10 -2.57 1.29 14.86
CA ARG A 10 -2.23 2.05 16.08
C ARG A 10 -1.97 3.51 15.77
N ASP A 11 -2.28 4.36 16.74
CA ASP A 11 -1.84 5.74 16.76
C ASP A 11 -0.38 5.80 17.22
N LEU A 12 0.39 6.70 16.65
CA LEU A 12 1.73 7.03 17.12
C LEU A 12 1.66 8.35 17.89
N LEU A 13 2.05 8.30 19.16
CA LEU A 13 2.13 9.51 19.97
C LEU A 13 3.32 10.39 19.52
N PRO A 14 3.32 11.70 19.84
CA PRO A 14 4.32 12.64 19.34
C PRO A 14 5.77 12.19 19.55
N ARG A 15 6.07 11.57 20.69
CA ARG A 15 7.43 11.09 21.00
C ARG A 15 7.83 9.93 20.09
N GLU A 16 6.94 8.98 19.85
CA GLU A 16 7.19 7.85 18.94
C GLU A 16 7.30 8.33 17.50
N GLN A 17 6.43 9.26 17.11
CA GLN A 17 6.48 9.85 15.76
C GLN A 17 7.79 10.60 15.54
N ALA A 18 8.24 11.39 16.49
CA ALA A 18 9.52 12.11 16.40
C ALA A 18 10.72 11.15 16.24
N LEU A 19 10.71 10.02 16.95
CA LEU A 19 11.75 8.99 16.79
C LEU A 19 11.71 8.37 15.40
N ARG A 20 10.52 8.06 14.88
CA ARG A 20 10.36 7.54 13.52
C ARG A 20 10.85 8.54 12.47
N ASP A 21 10.50 9.80 12.60
CA ASP A 21 10.92 10.85 11.68
C ASP A 21 12.44 10.99 11.66
N TYR A 22 13.07 10.92 12.85
CA TYR A 22 14.52 10.94 12.97
C TYR A 22 15.18 9.76 12.24
N ILE A 23 14.70 8.52 12.50
CA ILE A 23 15.25 7.30 11.88
C ILE A 23 15.04 7.36 10.36
N GLN A 24 13.84 7.71 9.93
CA GLN A 24 13.52 7.83 8.51
C GLN A 24 14.37 8.90 7.83
N GLY A 25 14.61 10.03 8.50
CA GLY A 25 15.48 11.08 8.02
C GLY A 25 16.93 10.61 7.80
N GLN A 26 17.46 9.80 8.71
CA GLN A 26 18.81 9.19 8.57
C GLN A 26 18.86 8.23 7.38
N ILE A 27 17.86 7.37 7.23
CA ILE A 27 17.76 6.43 6.10
C ILE A 27 17.71 7.20 4.78
N LEU A 28 16.81 8.17 4.66
CA LEU A 28 16.64 8.96 3.44
C LEU A 28 17.91 9.76 3.08
N ALA A 29 18.58 10.36 4.05
CA ALA A 29 19.84 11.08 3.83
C ALA A 29 20.94 10.14 3.29
N THR A 30 21.08 8.96 3.87
CA THR A 30 22.06 7.95 3.47
C THR A 30 21.81 7.49 2.03
N TYR A 31 20.59 7.14 1.69
CA TYR A 31 20.25 6.70 0.33
C TYR A 31 20.37 7.83 -0.70
N ARG A 32 19.98 9.05 -0.34
CA ARG A 32 20.14 10.21 -1.22
C ARG A 32 21.61 10.48 -1.52
N ALA A 33 22.50 10.39 -0.53
CA ALA A 33 23.94 10.51 -0.73
C ALA A 33 24.52 9.45 -1.68
N ALA A 34 23.88 8.27 -1.76
CA ALA A 34 24.24 7.20 -2.69
C ALA A 34 23.56 7.32 -4.07
N GLY A 35 22.85 8.41 -4.35
CA GLY A 35 22.22 8.70 -5.64
C GLY A 35 20.81 8.11 -5.80
N PHE A 36 20.17 7.67 -4.71
CA PHE A 36 18.78 7.21 -4.75
C PHE A 36 17.81 8.40 -4.78
N GLN A 37 16.80 8.29 -5.62
CA GLN A 37 15.74 9.28 -5.74
C GLN A 37 14.48 8.79 -5.03
N ARG A 38 13.83 9.68 -4.28
CA ARG A 38 12.59 9.33 -3.58
C ARG A 38 11.40 9.49 -4.51
N ILE A 39 10.51 8.50 -4.48
CA ILE A 39 9.22 8.53 -5.15
C ILE A 39 8.08 8.36 -4.14
N SER A 40 6.89 8.70 -4.59
CA SER A 40 5.63 8.43 -3.89
C SER A 40 4.63 7.86 -4.89
N THR A 41 3.83 6.90 -4.45
CA THR A 41 2.78 6.27 -5.24
C THR A 41 1.46 6.27 -4.47
N PRO A 42 0.30 6.20 -5.14
CA PRO A 42 -0.99 6.12 -4.48
C PRO A 42 -1.12 4.89 -3.57
N ILE A 43 -1.91 5.02 -2.51
CA ILE A 43 -2.24 3.92 -1.60
C ILE A 43 -3.16 2.90 -2.28
N LEU A 44 -4.11 3.39 -3.08
CA LEU A 44 -5.06 2.57 -3.82
C LEU A 44 -4.44 2.09 -5.13
N GLU A 45 -4.59 0.80 -5.39
CA GLU A 45 -4.20 0.14 -6.62
C GLU A 45 -5.40 -0.59 -7.24
N ASP A 46 -5.33 -0.78 -8.55
CA ASP A 46 -6.32 -1.55 -9.29
C ASP A 46 -6.31 -3.01 -8.83
N MET A 47 -7.50 -3.60 -8.61
CA MET A 47 -7.62 -5.00 -8.18
C MET A 47 -7.03 -5.97 -9.18
N GLU A 48 -7.08 -5.66 -10.49
CA GLU A 48 -6.49 -6.52 -11.51
C GLU A 48 -4.98 -6.65 -11.35
N ASN A 49 -4.31 -5.54 -10.98
CA ASN A 49 -2.87 -5.55 -10.69
C ASN A 49 -2.56 -6.29 -9.39
N LEU A 50 -3.36 -6.05 -8.35
CA LEU A 50 -3.19 -6.71 -7.05
C LEU A 50 -3.41 -8.23 -7.13
N ASP A 51 -4.38 -8.66 -7.93
CA ASP A 51 -4.74 -10.07 -8.11
C ASP A 51 -3.66 -10.85 -8.89
N LYS A 52 -3.04 -10.22 -9.86
CA LYS A 52 -1.98 -10.82 -10.70
C LYS A 52 -0.63 -10.89 -10.02
N SER A 53 -0.42 -10.13 -8.95
CA SER A 53 0.84 -10.18 -8.21
C SER A 53 0.94 -11.47 -7.40
N ASP A 54 2.07 -12.15 -7.44
CA ASP A 54 2.36 -13.41 -6.73
C ASP A 54 1.39 -14.58 -7.01
N GLY A 55 0.84 -14.67 -8.21
CA GLY A 55 0.02 -15.82 -8.61
C GLY A 55 -1.29 -15.99 -7.83
N GLY A 56 -1.78 -14.93 -7.18
CA GLY A 56 -3.05 -14.93 -6.46
C GLY A 56 -2.99 -15.37 -4.99
N ASP A 57 -1.82 -15.80 -4.50
CA ASP A 57 -1.67 -16.25 -3.10
C ASP A 57 -1.92 -15.14 -2.07
N ASN A 58 -1.77 -13.88 -2.47
CA ASN A 58 -1.91 -12.71 -1.60
C ASN A 58 -3.32 -12.10 -1.56
N LEU A 59 -4.29 -12.68 -2.26
CA LEU A 59 -5.67 -12.15 -2.30
C LEU A 59 -6.30 -11.96 -0.92
N ASN A 60 -6.01 -12.87 0.01
CA ASN A 60 -6.51 -12.80 1.38
C ASN A 60 -5.84 -11.71 2.22
N LEU A 61 -4.74 -11.14 1.74
CA LEU A 61 -4.02 -10.05 2.40
C LEU A 61 -4.53 -8.66 2.02
N ILE A 62 -5.34 -8.58 0.95
CA ILE A 62 -5.73 -7.31 0.37
C ILE A 62 -6.97 -6.76 1.06
N PHE A 63 -6.87 -5.53 1.57
CA PHE A 63 -8.04 -4.74 1.92
C PHE A 63 -8.71 -4.25 0.65
N LYS A 64 -9.86 -4.81 0.32
CA LYS A 64 -10.67 -4.42 -0.84
C LYS A 64 -11.56 -3.23 -0.51
N VAL A 65 -11.70 -2.31 -1.45
CA VAL A 65 -12.59 -1.16 -1.34
C VAL A 65 -13.83 -1.42 -2.17
N LEU A 66 -15.00 -1.37 -1.53
CA LEU A 66 -16.28 -1.58 -2.20
C LEU A 66 -16.54 -0.50 -3.26
N LYS A 67 -17.09 -0.91 -4.38
CA LYS A 67 -17.71 0.01 -5.35
C LYS A 67 -18.79 0.84 -4.69
N ARG A 68 -19.24 1.89 -5.33
CA ARG A 68 -20.25 2.81 -4.81
C ARG A 68 -21.37 3.06 -5.81
N GLY A 69 -22.53 3.44 -5.31
CA GLY A 69 -23.69 3.80 -6.14
C GLY A 69 -24.15 2.66 -7.04
N ASP A 70 -24.54 2.98 -8.27
CA ASP A 70 -25.09 2.03 -9.24
C ASP A 70 -24.15 0.87 -9.58
N LYS A 71 -22.84 1.11 -9.55
CA LYS A 71 -21.84 0.06 -9.76
C LYS A 71 -21.87 -0.99 -8.66
N LEU A 72 -22.06 -0.57 -7.39
CA LEU A 72 -22.22 -1.49 -6.27
C LEU A 72 -23.53 -2.26 -6.37
N GLU A 73 -24.63 -1.60 -6.68
CA GLU A 73 -25.94 -2.23 -6.83
C GLU A 73 -25.92 -3.29 -7.95
N THR A 74 -25.33 -2.98 -9.08
CA THR A 74 -25.14 -3.92 -10.18
C THR A 74 -24.32 -5.13 -9.76
N ALA A 75 -23.21 -4.89 -9.03
CA ALA A 75 -22.36 -5.96 -8.52
C ALA A 75 -23.09 -6.88 -7.53
N LEU A 76 -23.89 -6.30 -6.64
CA LEU A 76 -24.73 -7.06 -5.70
C LEU A 76 -25.76 -7.93 -6.41
N ARG A 77 -26.40 -7.40 -7.46
CA ARG A 77 -27.37 -8.15 -8.28
C ARG A 77 -26.72 -9.30 -9.06
N SER A 78 -25.45 -9.17 -9.44
CA SER A 78 -24.72 -10.22 -10.15
C SER A 78 -24.49 -11.47 -9.30
N GLY A 79 -24.46 -11.32 -7.97
CA GLY A 79 -24.14 -12.40 -7.05
C GLY A 79 -22.65 -12.84 -7.08
N ASP A 80 -21.82 -12.14 -7.85
CA ASP A 80 -20.38 -12.41 -7.96
C ASP A 80 -19.60 -11.50 -7.01
N GLU A 81 -19.02 -12.09 -5.97
CA GLU A 81 -18.24 -11.39 -4.96
C GLU A 81 -17.04 -10.60 -5.57
N LYS A 82 -16.46 -11.10 -6.65
CA LYS A 82 -15.33 -10.44 -7.34
C LYS A 82 -15.73 -9.11 -7.95
N GLN A 83 -17.00 -8.92 -8.26
CA GLN A 83 -17.54 -7.69 -8.83
C GLN A 83 -17.72 -6.56 -7.81
N LEU A 84 -17.68 -6.87 -6.51
CA LEU A 84 -17.92 -5.91 -5.44
C LEU A 84 -16.83 -4.83 -5.31
N SER A 85 -15.63 -5.13 -5.79
CA SER A 85 -14.46 -4.25 -5.64
C SER A 85 -13.64 -4.22 -6.93
N ASP A 86 -13.19 -3.04 -7.32
CA ASP A 86 -12.27 -2.81 -8.44
C ASP A 86 -10.95 -2.18 -8.00
N MET A 87 -10.82 -1.89 -6.71
CA MET A 87 -9.61 -1.33 -6.12
C MET A 87 -9.35 -1.88 -4.73
N GLY A 88 -8.10 -1.85 -4.30
CA GLY A 88 -7.67 -2.25 -2.97
C GLY A 88 -6.51 -1.42 -2.46
N LEU A 89 -6.20 -1.60 -1.18
CA LEU A 89 -5.03 -0.99 -0.56
C LEU A 89 -3.77 -1.80 -0.91
N ARG A 90 -2.70 -1.12 -1.23
CA ARG A 90 -1.40 -1.75 -1.48
C ARG A 90 -0.94 -2.55 -0.25
N TYR A 91 -0.47 -3.77 -0.45
CA TYR A 91 0.04 -4.63 0.62
C TYR A 91 1.57 -4.68 0.68
N ASP A 92 2.23 -4.14 -0.34
CA ASP A 92 3.67 -3.89 -0.43
C ASP A 92 3.96 -2.63 -1.27
N LEU A 93 5.22 -2.31 -1.48
CA LEU A 93 5.63 -1.20 -2.34
C LEU A 93 6.23 -1.67 -3.68
N THR A 94 6.37 -2.97 -3.88
CA THR A 94 6.96 -3.55 -5.11
C THR A 94 6.01 -3.41 -6.30
N LEU A 95 4.74 -3.74 -6.11
CA LEU A 95 3.73 -3.60 -7.15
C LEU A 95 3.54 -2.13 -7.60
N PRO A 96 3.33 -1.17 -6.69
CA PRO A 96 3.27 0.24 -7.05
C PRO A 96 4.52 0.74 -7.79
N LEU A 97 5.71 0.30 -7.37
CA LEU A 97 6.96 0.64 -8.03
C LEU A 97 7.03 0.08 -9.45
N SER A 98 6.63 -1.17 -9.64
CA SER A 98 6.62 -1.83 -10.96
C SER A 98 5.70 -1.09 -11.92
N ARG A 99 4.48 -0.74 -11.48
CA ARG A 99 3.53 0.06 -12.26
C ARG A 99 4.09 1.44 -12.57
N TYR A 100 4.67 2.11 -11.57
CA TYR A 100 5.29 3.43 -11.72
C TYR A 100 6.40 3.40 -12.77
N TYR A 101 7.31 2.42 -12.68
CA TYR A 101 8.40 2.28 -13.63
C TYR A 101 7.88 1.99 -15.04
N ALA A 102 6.92 1.10 -15.20
CA ALA A 102 6.35 0.78 -16.50
C ALA A 102 5.73 2.01 -17.19
N ALA A 103 5.06 2.87 -16.41
CA ALA A 103 4.42 4.08 -16.94
C ALA A 103 5.40 5.21 -17.28
N ASN A 104 6.53 5.31 -16.57
CA ASN A 104 7.40 6.49 -16.61
C ASN A 104 8.84 6.19 -17.07
N ARG A 105 9.15 4.97 -17.47
CA ARG A 105 10.53 4.54 -17.77
C ARG A 105 11.29 5.45 -18.74
N ASN A 106 10.60 6.07 -19.68
CA ASN A 106 11.21 6.96 -20.68
C ASN A 106 11.66 8.31 -20.10
N GLU A 107 11.14 8.67 -18.92
CA GLU A 107 11.46 9.92 -18.22
C GLU A 107 12.42 9.69 -17.03
N LEU A 108 12.71 8.42 -16.72
CA LEU A 108 13.53 8.05 -15.59
C LEU A 108 15.00 7.84 -15.99
N PRO A 109 15.96 8.13 -15.09
CA PRO A 109 17.37 7.86 -15.36
C PRO A 109 17.65 6.36 -15.48
N SER A 110 18.74 6.02 -16.16
CA SER A 110 19.21 4.65 -16.26
C SER A 110 20.67 4.58 -15.76
N PRO A 111 20.98 3.82 -14.71
CA PRO A 111 20.06 3.03 -13.89
C PRO A 111 19.15 3.92 -13.02
N PHE A 112 17.95 3.43 -12.74
CA PHE A 112 17.01 4.09 -11.84
C PHE A 112 17.19 3.56 -10.41
N LYS A 113 17.85 4.37 -9.58
CA LYS A 113 18.01 4.10 -8.14
C LYS A 113 16.89 4.78 -7.39
N VAL A 114 16.03 4.00 -6.73
CA VAL A 114 14.82 4.51 -6.10
C VAL A 114 14.70 4.09 -4.65
N ILE A 115 14.18 4.99 -3.83
CA ILE A 115 13.74 4.70 -2.47
C ILE A 115 12.29 5.18 -2.28
N GLN A 116 11.49 4.34 -1.65
CA GLN A 116 10.13 4.65 -1.25
C GLN A 116 9.92 4.26 0.21
N THR A 117 9.34 5.14 0.99
CA THR A 117 9.04 4.93 2.42
C THR A 117 7.59 5.32 2.64
N ASP A 118 6.71 4.34 2.66
CA ASP A 118 5.27 4.54 2.79
C ASP A 118 4.64 3.40 3.55
N ARG A 119 3.41 3.61 4.01
CA ARG A 119 2.63 2.59 4.69
C ARG A 119 2.08 1.56 3.70
N VAL A 120 2.01 0.32 4.17
CA VAL A 120 1.36 -0.79 3.49
C VAL A 120 0.31 -1.43 4.39
N TYR A 121 -0.62 -2.17 3.79
CA TYR A 121 -1.83 -2.65 4.47
C TYR A 121 -2.04 -4.12 4.19
N ARG A 122 -2.20 -4.91 5.25
CA ARG A 122 -2.44 -6.36 5.14
C ARG A 122 -3.62 -6.77 5.98
N ALA A 123 -4.61 -7.39 5.37
CA ALA A 123 -5.85 -7.83 6.01
C ALA A 123 -5.69 -9.10 6.85
N GLU A 124 -4.47 -9.50 7.16
CA GLU A 124 -4.17 -10.66 8.00
C GLU A 124 -4.75 -10.53 9.41
N ARG A 125 -4.87 -11.67 10.08
CA ARG A 125 -5.20 -11.68 11.51
C ARG A 125 -4.06 -11.01 12.30
N PRO A 126 -4.34 -9.92 13.03
CA PRO A 126 -3.32 -9.22 13.79
C PRO A 126 -2.75 -10.10 14.91
N GLN A 127 -1.44 -10.06 15.07
CA GLN A 127 -0.70 -10.75 16.11
C GLN A 127 0.36 -9.81 16.69
N LYS A 128 1.01 -10.21 17.78
CA LYS A 128 2.16 -9.46 18.30
C LYS A 128 3.25 -9.38 17.22
N GLY A 129 3.66 -8.15 16.87
CA GLY A 129 4.63 -7.89 15.80
C GLY A 129 4.08 -7.95 14.38
N ARG A 130 2.77 -8.24 14.19
CA ARG A 130 2.09 -8.22 12.90
C ARG A 130 0.92 -7.24 12.95
N LEU A 131 1.11 -6.09 12.36
CA LEU A 131 0.10 -5.06 12.22
C LEU A 131 -0.59 -5.17 10.85
N ARG A 132 -1.77 -4.56 10.75
CA ARG A 132 -2.51 -4.43 9.48
C ARG A 132 -2.11 -3.18 8.69
N GLU A 133 -1.56 -2.19 9.38
CA GLU A 133 -0.94 -1.01 8.79
C GLU A 133 0.46 -0.85 9.39
N PHE A 134 1.46 -0.78 8.54
CA PHE A 134 2.86 -0.63 8.98
C PHE A 134 3.75 0.02 7.90
#